data_8c647598bf9321ca173c1ebe034f133c
#
_entry.id   8c647598bf9321ca173c1ebe034f133c
#
_cell.length_a   1.000
_cell.length_b   1.000
_cell.length_c   1.000
_cell.angle_alpha   90.00
_cell.angle_beta   90.00
_cell.angle_gamma   90.00
#
_symmetry.space_group_name_H-M   'P 1'
#
loop_
_entity.id
_entity.type
_entity.pdbx_description
1 polymer ?
#
loop_
_entity_poly.entity_id
_entity_poly.type
_entity_poly.pdbx_seq_one_letter_code
_entity_poly.pdbx_strand_id
1 'polypeptide(L)'
;MAKVIDIIAQLRRLDGAFPKREQRVADYVLANLETIAYQRQSEIANGAGVSDATVNRFCQTLGCDGFKDFKIRLAQSVAVSLQYMDVQAPDSGSFSDALVAQVFGALMDTLNRARAQLDPLAVEAAIDLLAGARRIVFFGVGGGSANVAREGANRFFRLGVPAEAHSDGYLQRMIASTLERGDVVFAISASGTPAELLDSVAIARQYGAQTLSLTKAGSDLAGATDIALGLDLPEDQDIYKPSASRLAYVAIIDVLAAGAARKRPERVREYLRRIRTSLVPLSKDVGPKPIGD
;
A
#
# COMPACT_ATOMS: atom_id res chain seq x y z
N MET A 1 -20.14 0.91 13.01
CA MET A 1 -18.77 1.37 12.68
C MET A 1 -17.97 1.43 13.97
N ALA A 2 -16.90 0.68 14.10
CA ALA A 2 -16.00 0.78 15.25
C ALA A 2 -15.38 2.16 15.26
N LYS A 3 -15.49 2.87 16.38
CA LYS A 3 -14.90 4.20 16.56
C LYS A 3 -13.39 4.03 16.60
N VAL A 4 -12.68 4.57 15.64
CA VAL A 4 -11.20 4.61 15.67
C VAL A 4 -10.80 5.55 16.81
N ILE A 5 -10.14 5.02 17.83
CA ILE A 5 -9.66 5.80 18.97
C ILE A 5 -8.12 5.76 18.95
N ASP A 6 -7.51 6.90 18.69
CA ASP A 6 -6.08 7.10 18.89
C ASP A 6 -5.82 7.31 20.40
N ILE A 7 -5.33 6.26 21.04
CA ILE A 7 -5.09 6.25 22.50
C ILE A 7 -4.01 7.25 22.90
N ILE A 8 -2.96 7.42 22.12
CA ILE A 8 -1.88 8.37 22.44
C ILE A 8 -2.37 9.80 22.30
N ALA A 9 -3.13 10.12 21.26
CA ALA A 9 -3.74 11.43 21.10
C ALA A 9 -4.74 11.74 22.22
N GLN A 10 -5.54 10.75 22.64
CA GLN A 10 -6.46 10.89 23.77
C GLN A 10 -5.73 11.10 25.09
N LEU A 11 -4.66 10.35 25.36
CA LEU A 11 -3.81 10.52 26.55
C LEU A 11 -3.25 11.94 26.62
N ARG A 12 -2.66 12.43 25.53
CA ARG A 12 -2.12 13.80 25.48
C ARG A 12 -3.19 14.87 25.61
N ARG A 13 -4.38 14.65 25.03
CA ARG A 13 -5.50 15.61 25.12
C ARG A 13 -6.06 15.75 26.53
N LEU A 14 -6.09 14.63 27.28
CA LEU A 14 -6.64 14.57 28.64
C LEU A 14 -5.57 14.75 29.71
N ASP A 15 -4.30 14.96 29.34
CA ASP A 15 -3.22 15.20 30.27
C ASP A 15 -3.52 16.42 31.16
N GLY A 16 -3.37 16.23 32.46
CA GLY A 16 -3.75 17.22 33.46
C GLY A 16 -5.25 17.33 33.79
N ALA A 17 -6.12 16.68 33.00
CA ALA A 17 -7.57 16.66 33.22
C ALA A 17 -8.07 15.35 33.86
N PHE A 18 -7.22 14.35 34.01
CA PHE A 18 -7.58 13.11 34.68
C PHE A 18 -7.75 13.30 36.21
N PRO A 19 -8.64 12.50 36.84
CA PRO A 19 -8.62 12.40 38.33
C PRO A 19 -7.23 12.01 38.83
N LYS A 20 -6.80 12.54 39.99
CA LYS A 20 -5.43 12.38 40.50
C LYS A 20 -4.85 10.96 40.43
N ARG A 21 -5.66 9.93 40.66
CA ARG A 21 -5.20 8.54 40.58
C ARG A 21 -5.06 8.04 39.14
N GLU A 22 -5.94 8.47 38.24
CA GLU A 22 -5.88 8.13 36.84
C GLU A 22 -4.74 8.89 36.15
N GLN A 23 -4.43 10.12 36.56
CA GLN A 23 -3.27 10.88 36.07
C GLN A 23 -1.97 10.11 36.32
N ARG A 24 -1.81 9.48 37.49
CA ARG A 24 -0.63 8.64 37.75
C ARG A 24 -0.51 7.46 36.77
N VAL A 25 -1.62 6.89 36.35
CA VAL A 25 -1.61 5.85 35.32
C VAL A 25 -1.24 6.44 33.96
N ALA A 26 -1.78 7.61 33.60
CA ALA A 26 -1.42 8.31 32.36
C ALA A 26 0.07 8.63 32.30
N ASP A 27 0.62 9.19 33.38
CA ASP A 27 2.06 9.52 33.49
C ASP A 27 2.93 8.28 33.35
N TYR A 28 2.56 7.19 34.03
CA TYR A 28 3.27 5.90 33.92
C TYR A 28 3.22 5.32 32.51
N VAL A 29 2.04 5.33 31.87
CA VAL A 29 1.87 4.85 30.49
C VAL A 29 2.72 5.67 29.52
N LEU A 30 2.67 7.01 29.61
CA LEU A 30 3.43 7.89 28.72
C LEU A 30 4.96 7.75 28.91
N ALA A 31 5.41 7.48 30.14
CA ALA A 31 6.82 7.27 30.44
C ALA A 31 7.35 5.89 30.02
N ASN A 32 6.45 4.92 29.74
CA ASN A 32 6.81 3.53 29.46
C ASN A 32 6.19 3.01 28.14
N LEU A 33 5.93 3.86 27.16
CA LEU A 33 5.21 3.50 25.93
C LEU A 33 5.79 2.27 25.23
N GLU A 34 7.11 2.09 25.24
CA GLU A 34 7.78 0.97 24.56
C GLU A 34 7.50 -0.40 25.21
N THR A 35 7.34 -0.44 26.53
CA THR A 35 7.21 -1.68 27.29
C THR A 35 5.80 -1.97 27.76
N ILE A 36 4.94 -0.94 27.81
CA ILE A 36 3.61 -1.00 28.41
C ILE A 36 2.69 -2.03 27.75
N ALA A 37 2.86 -2.24 26.43
CA ALA A 37 2.08 -3.21 25.66
C ALA A 37 2.32 -4.66 26.13
N TYR A 38 3.46 -4.95 26.75
CA TYR A 38 3.82 -6.28 27.26
C TYR A 38 3.48 -6.47 28.75
N GLN A 39 3.18 -5.38 29.48
CA GLN A 39 2.89 -5.43 30.91
C GLN A 39 1.48 -5.93 31.21
N ARG A 40 1.30 -6.57 32.36
CA ARG A 40 -0.01 -6.96 32.90
C ARG A 40 -0.65 -5.77 33.62
N GLN A 41 -1.96 -5.81 33.78
CA GLN A 41 -2.70 -4.78 34.51
C GLN A 41 -2.14 -4.51 35.91
N SER A 42 -1.79 -5.56 36.65
CA SER A 42 -1.21 -5.48 37.98
C SER A 42 0.18 -4.85 37.98
N GLU A 43 0.98 -5.03 36.94
CA GLU A 43 2.30 -4.41 36.80
C GLU A 43 2.17 -2.91 36.58
N ILE A 44 1.22 -2.49 35.73
CA ILE A 44 0.90 -1.07 35.51
C ILE A 44 0.33 -0.44 36.77
N ALA A 45 -0.56 -1.13 37.50
CA ALA A 45 -1.12 -0.65 38.76
C ALA A 45 -0.04 -0.44 39.80
N ASN A 46 0.88 -1.39 39.95
CA ASN A 46 2.01 -1.30 40.87
C ASN A 46 2.98 -0.17 40.47
N GLY A 47 3.33 -0.09 39.18
CA GLY A 47 4.22 0.96 38.66
C GLY A 47 3.67 2.38 38.84
N ALA A 48 2.36 2.55 38.65
CA ALA A 48 1.65 3.82 38.87
C ALA A 48 1.27 4.08 40.34
N GLY A 49 1.47 3.11 41.24
CA GLY A 49 1.10 3.21 42.66
C GLY A 49 -0.42 3.34 42.87
N VAL A 50 -1.20 2.58 42.15
CA VAL A 50 -2.67 2.58 42.19
C VAL A 50 -3.22 1.15 42.25
N SER A 51 -4.56 0.97 42.35
CA SER A 51 -5.22 -0.32 42.29
C SER A 51 -5.57 -0.70 40.86
N ASP A 52 -5.74 -2.01 40.58
CA ASP A 52 -6.22 -2.54 39.29
C ASP A 52 -7.57 -1.93 38.89
N ALA A 53 -8.45 -1.64 39.86
CA ALA A 53 -9.73 -0.97 39.62
C ALA A 53 -9.53 0.46 39.09
N THR A 54 -8.45 1.15 39.50
CA THR A 54 -8.11 2.47 38.95
C THR A 54 -7.60 2.39 37.54
N VAL A 55 -6.78 1.39 37.21
CA VAL A 55 -6.31 1.16 35.82
C VAL A 55 -7.51 0.86 34.91
N ASN A 56 -8.48 0.08 35.37
CA ASN A 56 -9.66 -0.22 34.56
C ASN A 56 -10.54 1.01 34.31
N ARG A 57 -10.73 1.87 35.31
CA ARG A 57 -11.43 3.16 35.15
C ARG A 57 -10.71 4.09 34.18
N PHE A 58 -9.41 4.18 34.31
CA PHE A 58 -8.57 4.93 33.36
C PHE A 58 -8.79 4.47 31.91
N CYS A 59 -8.82 3.16 31.64
CA CYS A 59 -9.14 2.62 30.33
C CYS A 59 -10.52 3.05 29.84
N GLN A 60 -11.53 3.04 30.72
CA GLN A 60 -12.89 3.50 30.41
C GLN A 60 -12.95 5.00 30.13
N THR A 61 -12.21 5.82 30.88
CA THR A 61 -12.10 7.27 30.65
C THR A 61 -11.49 7.57 29.27
N LEU A 62 -10.61 6.70 28.75
CA LEU A 62 -10.08 6.77 27.39
C LEU A 62 -11.04 6.23 26.33
N GLY A 63 -12.21 5.73 26.71
CA GLY A 63 -13.21 5.18 25.77
C GLY A 63 -12.92 3.74 25.35
N CYS A 64 -12.13 3.00 26.13
CA CYS A 64 -11.89 1.58 25.94
C CYS A 64 -12.87 0.74 26.74
N ASP A 65 -13.24 -0.44 26.21
CA ASP A 65 -14.15 -1.38 26.91
C ASP A 65 -13.51 -2.02 28.15
N GLY A 66 -12.21 -1.82 28.35
CA GLY A 66 -11.44 -2.30 29.48
C GLY A 66 -9.96 -2.43 29.16
N PHE A 67 -9.19 -3.03 30.07
CA PHE A 67 -7.74 -3.13 29.95
C PHE A 67 -7.27 -3.88 28.70
N LYS A 68 -7.98 -4.95 28.31
CA LYS A 68 -7.63 -5.74 27.10
C LYS A 68 -7.77 -4.92 25.84
N ASP A 69 -8.87 -4.16 25.69
CA ASP A 69 -9.11 -3.27 24.54
C ASP A 69 -8.10 -2.12 24.52
N PHE A 70 -7.83 -1.52 25.69
CA PHE A 70 -6.79 -0.50 25.87
C PHE A 70 -5.41 -1.01 25.37
N LYS A 71 -4.99 -2.22 25.79
CA LYS A 71 -3.71 -2.80 25.36
C LYS A 71 -3.64 -3.01 23.85
N ILE A 72 -4.69 -3.51 23.24
CA ILE A 72 -4.72 -3.72 21.79
C ILE A 72 -4.57 -2.38 21.06
N ARG A 73 -5.35 -1.37 21.43
CA ARG A 73 -5.31 -0.04 20.80
C ARG A 73 -4.00 0.68 21.07
N LEU A 74 -3.45 0.56 22.29
CA LEU A 74 -2.16 1.12 22.63
C LEU A 74 -1.03 0.45 21.83
N ALA A 75 -1.01 -0.87 21.75
CA ALA A 75 -0.03 -1.61 20.95
C ALA A 75 -0.09 -1.20 19.46
N GLN A 76 -1.29 -1.01 18.90
CA GLN A 76 -1.46 -0.49 17.55
C GLN A 76 -0.90 0.93 17.38
N SER A 77 -1.10 1.79 18.38
CA SER A 77 -0.62 3.19 18.34
C SER A 77 0.91 3.30 18.59
N VAL A 78 1.48 2.42 19.43
CA VAL A 78 2.91 2.40 19.78
C VAL A 78 3.75 1.73 18.69
N ALA A 79 3.26 0.65 18.10
CA ALA A 79 3.94 -0.04 16.99
C ALA A 79 4.24 0.92 15.83
N VAL A 80 3.39 1.92 15.62
CA VAL A 80 3.57 2.97 14.61
C VAL A 80 4.73 3.92 14.93
N SER A 81 5.04 4.17 16.21
CA SER A 81 6.03 5.19 16.60
C SER A 81 7.46 4.66 16.74
N LEU A 82 7.65 3.38 17.06
CA LEU A 82 8.96 2.81 17.37
C LEU A 82 9.76 2.38 16.14
N GLN A 83 9.10 1.93 15.10
CA GLN A 83 9.80 1.34 13.95
C GLN A 83 10.51 2.35 13.03
N TYR A 84 10.14 3.64 13.07
CA TYR A 84 10.88 4.70 12.35
C TYR A 84 12.18 5.10 13.06
N MET A 85 12.28 4.79 14.36
CA MET A 85 13.38 5.22 15.22
C MET A 85 14.45 4.13 15.39
N ASP A 86 14.17 2.90 14.95
CA ASP A 86 15.02 1.72 15.15
C ASP A 86 16.14 1.60 14.08
N VAL A 87 16.70 2.74 13.69
CA VAL A 87 17.97 2.74 12.97
C VAL A 87 19.07 2.68 14.04
N GLN A 88 19.54 1.49 14.36
CA GLN A 88 20.71 1.35 15.22
C GLN A 88 21.88 2.11 14.59
N ALA A 89 22.41 3.08 15.34
CA ALA A 89 23.64 3.73 14.92
C ALA A 89 24.72 2.67 14.79
N PRO A 90 25.43 2.57 13.65
CA PRO A 90 26.50 1.60 13.49
C PRO A 90 27.60 1.89 14.51
N ASP A 91 28.21 0.82 15.07
CA ASP A 91 29.34 0.93 16.00
C ASP A 91 30.55 1.66 15.38
N SER A 92 30.59 1.79 14.07
CA SER A 92 31.59 2.57 13.33
C SER A 92 31.04 2.93 11.93
N GLY A 93 31.10 4.22 11.57
CA GLY A 93 30.64 4.72 10.26
C GLY A 93 29.65 5.87 10.33
N SER A 94 29.26 6.42 9.19
CA SER A 94 28.26 7.47 9.08
C SER A 94 26.84 6.89 9.23
N PHE A 95 26.00 7.51 10.06
CA PHE A 95 24.58 7.17 10.19
C PHE A 95 23.85 7.20 8.83
N SER A 96 24.17 8.16 7.99
CA SER A 96 23.58 8.30 6.65
C SER A 96 23.95 7.13 5.73
N ASP A 97 25.19 6.63 5.80
CA ASP A 97 25.62 5.48 4.99
C ASP A 97 24.90 4.21 5.43
N ALA A 98 24.76 4.00 6.74
CA ALA A 98 24.01 2.87 7.26
C ALA A 98 22.51 2.93 6.86
N LEU A 99 21.88 4.10 6.95
CA LEU A 99 20.50 4.30 6.54
C LEU A 99 20.31 4.04 5.04
N VAL A 100 21.18 4.56 4.19
CA VAL A 100 21.15 4.31 2.74
C VAL A 100 21.30 2.81 2.45
N ALA A 101 22.27 2.16 3.06
CA ALA A 101 22.50 0.71 2.86
C ALA A 101 21.28 -0.12 3.32
N GLN A 102 20.66 0.23 4.45
CA GLN A 102 19.47 -0.45 4.97
C GLN A 102 18.27 -0.30 4.02
N VAL A 103 17.98 0.93 3.59
CA VAL A 103 16.81 1.18 2.70
C VAL A 103 17.00 0.50 1.35
N PHE A 104 18.17 0.67 0.71
CA PHE A 104 18.43 0.04 -0.58
C PHE A 104 18.52 -1.48 -0.47
N GLY A 105 19.09 -2.02 0.60
CA GLY A 105 19.13 -3.45 0.87
C GLY A 105 17.72 -4.04 0.94
N ALA A 106 16.83 -3.45 1.72
CA ALA A 106 15.43 -3.89 1.83
C ALA A 106 14.68 -3.83 0.49
N LEU A 107 14.93 -2.79 -0.32
CA LEU A 107 14.35 -2.66 -1.65
C LEU A 107 14.85 -3.75 -2.60
N MET A 108 16.15 -4.01 -2.65
CA MET A 108 16.75 -5.06 -3.48
C MET A 108 16.24 -6.44 -3.09
N ASP A 109 16.14 -6.75 -1.80
CA ASP A 109 15.59 -8.01 -1.31
C ASP A 109 14.13 -8.18 -1.72
N THR A 110 13.32 -7.14 -1.62
CA THR A 110 11.91 -7.16 -2.02
C THR A 110 11.76 -7.38 -3.53
N LEU A 111 12.57 -6.71 -4.35
CA LEU A 111 12.60 -6.92 -5.81
C LEU A 111 13.01 -8.34 -6.18
N ASN A 112 14.02 -8.91 -5.52
CA ASN A 112 14.46 -10.28 -5.75
C ASN A 112 13.39 -11.30 -5.35
N ARG A 113 12.72 -11.11 -4.22
CA ARG A 113 11.59 -11.95 -3.78
C ARG A 113 10.42 -11.87 -4.76
N ALA A 114 10.07 -10.68 -5.22
CA ALA A 114 9.01 -10.50 -6.22
C ALA A 114 9.34 -11.26 -7.51
N ARG A 115 10.57 -11.11 -8.03
CA ARG A 115 11.02 -11.80 -9.24
C ARG A 115 10.96 -13.32 -9.10
N ALA A 116 11.35 -13.86 -7.94
CA ALA A 116 11.37 -15.30 -7.69
C ALA A 116 9.98 -15.93 -7.58
N GLN A 117 8.95 -15.14 -7.27
CA GLN A 117 7.57 -15.61 -7.07
C GLN A 117 6.69 -15.46 -8.33
N LEU A 118 7.16 -14.74 -9.35
CA LEU A 118 6.39 -14.59 -10.57
C LEU A 118 6.25 -15.91 -11.32
N ASP A 119 5.02 -16.34 -11.54
CA ASP A 119 4.71 -17.46 -12.42
C ASP A 119 4.83 -17.02 -13.90
N PRO A 120 5.74 -17.60 -14.67
CA PRO A 120 5.93 -17.25 -16.07
C PRO A 120 4.65 -17.40 -16.93
N LEU A 121 3.80 -18.39 -16.63
CA LEU A 121 2.55 -18.61 -17.36
C LEU A 121 1.53 -17.52 -17.06
N ALA A 122 1.40 -17.13 -15.81
CA ALA A 122 0.52 -16.03 -15.42
C ALA A 122 1.00 -14.68 -16.01
N VAL A 123 2.32 -14.45 -16.03
CA VAL A 123 2.91 -13.26 -16.67
C VAL A 123 2.62 -13.23 -18.17
N GLU A 124 2.80 -14.35 -18.90
CA GLU A 124 2.51 -14.42 -20.32
C GLU A 124 1.03 -14.19 -20.60
N ALA A 125 0.14 -14.81 -19.83
CA ALA A 125 -1.32 -14.61 -19.95
C ALA A 125 -1.71 -13.14 -19.69
N ALA A 126 -1.10 -12.50 -18.70
CA ALA A 126 -1.31 -11.08 -18.40
C ALA A 126 -0.81 -10.17 -19.54
N ILE A 127 0.35 -10.47 -20.14
CA ILE A 127 0.88 -9.75 -21.31
C ILE A 127 -0.08 -9.87 -22.49
N ASP A 128 -0.58 -11.06 -22.78
CA ASP A 128 -1.51 -11.29 -23.90
C ASP A 128 -2.83 -10.56 -23.68
N LEU A 129 -3.38 -10.63 -22.46
CA LEU A 129 -4.58 -9.92 -22.09
C LEU A 129 -4.42 -8.40 -22.30
N LEU A 130 -3.35 -7.81 -21.75
CA LEU A 130 -3.11 -6.37 -21.81
C LEU A 130 -2.77 -5.90 -23.25
N ALA A 131 -2.04 -6.69 -24.02
CA ALA A 131 -1.76 -6.39 -25.40
C ALA A 131 -3.03 -6.45 -26.27
N GLY A 132 -3.99 -7.31 -25.95
CA GLY A 132 -5.27 -7.47 -26.63
C GLY A 132 -6.33 -6.44 -26.23
N ALA A 133 -6.14 -5.72 -25.14
CA ALA A 133 -7.14 -4.85 -24.55
C ALA A 133 -7.59 -3.72 -25.50
N ARG A 134 -8.89 -3.46 -25.53
CA ARG A 134 -9.50 -2.28 -26.15
C ARG A 134 -9.21 -1.03 -25.28
N ARG A 135 -9.35 -1.18 -23.97
CA ARG A 135 -9.09 -0.19 -22.93
C ARG A 135 -8.63 -0.89 -21.66
N ILE A 136 -7.71 -0.29 -20.93
CA ILE A 136 -7.29 -0.78 -19.62
C ILE A 136 -7.67 0.25 -18.56
N VAL A 137 -8.39 -0.19 -17.54
CA VAL A 137 -8.71 0.65 -16.38
C VAL A 137 -7.96 0.10 -15.16
N PHE A 138 -7.08 0.90 -14.61
CA PHE A 138 -6.31 0.57 -13.44
C PHE A 138 -7.07 1.00 -12.19
N PHE A 139 -7.35 0.07 -11.28
CA PHE A 139 -7.95 0.34 -9.99
C PHE A 139 -6.94 0.11 -8.88
N GLY A 140 -6.80 1.09 -7.96
CA GLY A 140 -5.98 0.96 -6.78
C GLY A 140 -6.44 1.95 -5.72
N VAL A 141 -6.60 1.51 -4.48
CA VAL A 141 -7.03 2.35 -3.36
C VAL A 141 -5.89 2.60 -2.38
N GLY A 142 -5.96 3.72 -1.64
CA GLY A 142 -4.91 4.14 -0.73
C GLY A 142 -3.68 4.74 -1.45
N GLY A 143 -2.63 5.04 -0.69
CA GLY A 143 -1.47 5.78 -1.21
C GLY A 143 -0.59 4.97 -2.16
N GLY A 144 -0.16 3.78 -1.77
CA GLY A 144 0.78 2.96 -2.53
C GLY A 144 0.16 2.39 -3.80
N SER A 145 -0.94 1.66 -3.68
CA SER A 145 -1.62 0.99 -4.81
C SER A 145 -2.17 1.98 -5.83
N ALA A 146 -2.70 3.14 -5.39
CA ALA A 146 -3.15 4.20 -6.28
C ALA A 146 -2.01 4.79 -7.12
N ASN A 147 -0.82 4.97 -6.55
CA ASN A 147 0.34 5.45 -7.28
C ASN A 147 0.82 4.42 -8.32
N VAL A 148 0.85 3.15 -7.96
CA VAL A 148 1.19 2.06 -8.90
C VAL A 148 0.17 1.97 -10.03
N ALA A 149 -1.13 2.11 -9.73
CA ALA A 149 -2.20 2.15 -10.74
C ALA A 149 -2.00 3.30 -11.74
N ARG A 150 -1.66 4.49 -11.24
CA ARG A 150 -1.36 5.66 -12.07
C ARG A 150 -0.13 5.44 -12.95
N GLU A 151 0.93 4.82 -12.42
CA GLU A 151 2.10 4.46 -13.20
C GLU A 151 1.75 3.45 -14.29
N GLY A 152 0.92 2.44 -14.00
CA GLY A 152 0.41 1.51 -14.99
C GLY A 152 -0.30 2.21 -16.14
N ALA A 153 -1.22 3.11 -15.84
CA ALA A 153 -1.90 3.89 -16.87
C ALA A 153 -0.91 4.72 -17.70
N ASN A 154 0.08 5.33 -17.08
CA ASN A 154 1.15 6.06 -17.75
C ASN A 154 1.96 5.19 -18.72
N ARG A 155 2.26 3.95 -18.36
CA ARG A 155 3.00 3.04 -19.24
C ARG A 155 2.18 2.64 -20.46
N PHE A 156 0.93 2.22 -20.24
CA PHE A 156 0.11 1.62 -21.29
C PHE A 156 -0.45 2.64 -22.28
N PHE A 157 -0.80 3.87 -21.87
CA PHE A 157 -1.25 4.87 -22.82
C PHE A 157 -0.18 5.21 -23.86
N ARG A 158 1.10 5.21 -23.48
CA ARG A 158 2.24 5.44 -24.40
C ARG A 158 2.40 4.31 -25.44
N LEU A 159 1.92 3.11 -25.10
CA LEU A 159 1.89 1.98 -26.04
C LEU A 159 0.70 2.04 -27.01
N GLY A 160 -0.11 3.08 -26.89
CA GLY A 160 -1.29 3.28 -27.75
C GLY A 160 -2.51 2.46 -27.31
N VAL A 161 -2.55 2.01 -26.05
CA VAL A 161 -3.74 1.43 -25.43
C VAL A 161 -4.39 2.52 -24.57
N PRO A 162 -5.67 2.86 -24.79
CA PRO A 162 -6.39 3.76 -23.88
C PRO A 162 -6.30 3.22 -22.46
N ALA A 163 -5.69 4.00 -21.55
CA ALA A 163 -5.44 3.59 -20.19
C ALA A 163 -5.68 4.75 -19.22
N GLU A 164 -6.37 4.47 -18.12
CA GLU A 164 -6.70 5.42 -17.07
C GLU A 164 -6.60 4.76 -15.70
N ALA A 165 -6.43 5.54 -14.64
CA ALA A 165 -6.29 5.04 -13.29
C ALA A 165 -7.23 5.78 -12.33
N HIS A 166 -7.90 5.03 -11.45
CA HIS A 166 -8.87 5.56 -10.49
C HIS A 166 -8.59 4.99 -9.10
N SER A 167 -8.61 5.87 -8.09
CA SER A 167 -8.31 5.53 -6.69
C SER A 167 -9.49 5.75 -5.75
N ASP A 168 -10.55 6.38 -6.21
CA ASP A 168 -11.78 6.56 -5.46
C ASP A 168 -12.72 5.37 -5.68
N GLY A 169 -13.09 4.67 -4.61
CA GLY A 169 -13.90 3.44 -4.68
C GLY A 169 -15.30 3.67 -5.25
N TYR A 170 -15.89 4.87 -5.02
CA TYR A 170 -17.19 5.21 -5.58
C TYR A 170 -17.11 5.37 -7.11
N LEU A 171 -16.10 6.12 -7.58
CA LEU A 171 -15.85 6.32 -9.00
C LEU A 171 -15.47 5.00 -9.69
N GLN A 172 -14.68 4.14 -9.04
CA GLN A 172 -14.35 2.82 -9.55
C GLN A 172 -15.61 1.98 -9.86
N ARG A 173 -16.60 1.98 -8.95
CA ARG A 173 -17.88 1.28 -9.16
C ARG A 173 -18.65 1.84 -10.36
N MET A 174 -18.70 3.16 -10.49
CA MET A 174 -19.38 3.82 -11.63
C MET A 174 -18.72 3.44 -12.95
N ILE A 175 -17.39 3.50 -13.02
CA ILE A 175 -16.63 3.14 -14.21
C ILE A 175 -16.77 1.65 -14.51
N ALA A 176 -16.66 0.78 -13.51
CA ALA A 176 -16.81 -0.67 -13.66
C ALA A 176 -18.15 -1.05 -14.33
N SER A 177 -19.23 -0.29 -14.03
CA SER A 177 -20.55 -0.52 -14.62
C SER A 177 -20.66 -0.06 -16.08
N THR A 178 -19.68 0.67 -16.61
CA THR A 178 -19.62 1.13 -18.00
C THR A 178 -18.68 0.33 -18.88
N LEU A 179 -18.04 -0.68 -18.30
CA LEU A 179 -17.11 -1.56 -19.01
C LEU A 179 -17.87 -2.60 -19.84
N GLU A 180 -17.22 -3.09 -20.87
CA GLU A 180 -17.79 -4.09 -21.75
C GLU A 180 -16.71 -5.08 -22.23
N ARG A 181 -17.10 -6.05 -23.04
CA ARG A 181 -16.21 -7.07 -23.57
C ARG A 181 -15.03 -6.43 -24.34
N GLY A 182 -13.82 -6.87 -24.03
CA GLY A 182 -12.58 -6.33 -24.58
C GLY A 182 -11.93 -5.25 -23.71
N ASP A 183 -12.64 -4.73 -22.72
CA ASP A 183 -12.04 -3.91 -21.66
C ASP A 183 -11.37 -4.78 -20.62
N VAL A 184 -10.33 -4.24 -19.98
CA VAL A 184 -9.59 -4.91 -18.91
C VAL A 184 -9.56 -4.02 -17.68
N VAL A 185 -9.94 -4.59 -16.53
CA VAL A 185 -9.65 -4.01 -15.21
C VAL A 185 -8.34 -4.59 -14.69
N PHE A 186 -7.39 -3.73 -14.38
CA PHE A 186 -6.17 -4.11 -13.68
C PHE A 186 -6.24 -3.60 -12.24
N ALA A 187 -6.61 -4.47 -11.32
CA ALA A 187 -6.76 -4.17 -9.90
C ALA A 187 -5.45 -4.35 -9.14
N ILE A 188 -5.04 -3.35 -8.36
CA ILE A 188 -3.77 -3.33 -7.62
C ILE A 188 -4.05 -3.13 -6.15
N SER A 189 -3.58 -4.05 -5.31
CA SER A 189 -3.71 -3.98 -3.86
C SER A 189 -2.66 -4.82 -3.16
N ALA A 190 -1.84 -4.22 -2.29
CA ALA A 190 -0.83 -4.95 -1.53
C ALA A 190 -1.45 -5.97 -0.55
N SER A 191 -2.60 -5.66 0.05
CA SER A 191 -3.31 -6.57 0.97
C SER A 191 -4.30 -7.50 0.26
N GLY A 192 -4.88 -7.04 -0.85
CA GLY A 192 -5.92 -7.74 -1.59
C GLY A 192 -7.29 -7.82 -0.89
N THR A 193 -7.53 -6.97 0.11
CA THR A 193 -8.73 -7.02 0.98
C THR A 193 -9.70 -5.83 0.90
N PRO A 194 -9.39 -4.67 0.27
CA PRO A 194 -10.33 -3.54 0.27
C PRO A 194 -11.66 -3.91 -0.40
N ALA A 195 -12.75 -3.81 0.36
CA ALA A 195 -14.08 -4.24 -0.07
C ALA A 195 -14.56 -3.44 -1.30
N GLU A 196 -14.30 -2.13 -1.34
CA GLU A 196 -14.66 -1.26 -2.47
C GLU A 196 -13.98 -1.68 -3.78
N LEU A 197 -12.74 -2.19 -3.70
CA LEU A 197 -12.00 -2.69 -4.86
C LEU A 197 -12.56 -4.04 -5.34
N LEU A 198 -12.85 -4.94 -4.41
CA LEU A 198 -13.46 -6.25 -4.68
C LEU A 198 -14.83 -6.09 -5.36
N ASP A 199 -15.66 -5.20 -4.83
CA ASP A 199 -16.96 -4.87 -5.40
C ASP A 199 -16.84 -4.33 -6.83
N SER A 200 -15.87 -3.42 -7.07
CA SER A 200 -15.66 -2.82 -8.39
C SER A 200 -15.19 -3.87 -9.41
N VAL A 201 -14.32 -4.80 -9.00
CA VAL A 201 -13.90 -5.94 -9.84
C VAL A 201 -15.08 -6.85 -10.17
N ALA A 202 -15.92 -7.18 -9.19
CA ALA A 202 -17.11 -8.01 -9.39
C ALA A 202 -18.10 -7.37 -10.38
N ILE A 203 -18.33 -6.05 -10.25
CA ILE A 203 -19.18 -5.30 -11.20
C ILE A 203 -18.59 -5.33 -12.60
N ALA A 204 -17.29 -5.08 -12.77
CA ALA A 204 -16.65 -5.12 -14.09
C ALA A 204 -16.82 -6.49 -14.79
N ARG A 205 -16.62 -7.58 -14.05
CA ARG A 205 -16.84 -8.95 -14.55
C ARG A 205 -18.29 -9.19 -14.95
N GLN A 206 -19.25 -8.67 -14.18
CA GLN A 206 -20.68 -8.79 -14.49
C GLN A 206 -21.02 -8.17 -15.87
N TYR A 207 -20.34 -7.07 -16.23
CA TYR A 207 -20.52 -6.41 -17.54
C TYR A 207 -19.58 -6.92 -18.64
N GLY A 208 -18.83 -7.99 -18.38
CA GLY A 208 -18.03 -8.72 -19.37
C GLY A 208 -16.61 -8.23 -19.58
N ALA A 209 -16.12 -7.30 -18.74
CA ALA A 209 -14.71 -6.96 -18.73
C ALA A 209 -13.86 -8.12 -18.17
N GLN A 210 -12.67 -8.29 -18.72
CA GLN A 210 -11.68 -9.22 -18.16
C GLN A 210 -10.92 -8.55 -17.01
N THR A 211 -10.46 -9.36 -16.07
CA THR A 211 -9.85 -8.84 -14.82
C THR A 211 -8.49 -9.44 -14.55
N LEU A 212 -7.54 -8.57 -14.22
CA LEU A 212 -6.18 -8.90 -13.81
C LEU A 212 -5.92 -8.28 -12.45
N SER A 213 -5.25 -8.99 -11.56
CA SER A 213 -4.78 -8.41 -10.30
C SER A 213 -3.28 -8.53 -10.09
N LEU A 214 -2.71 -7.54 -9.41
CA LEU A 214 -1.38 -7.56 -8.83
C LEU A 214 -1.54 -7.33 -7.33
N THR A 215 -1.36 -8.39 -6.54
CA THR A 215 -1.82 -8.41 -5.15
C THR A 215 -1.09 -9.46 -4.30
N LYS A 216 -1.46 -9.56 -3.02
CA LYS A 216 -0.99 -10.62 -2.13
C LYS A 216 -1.47 -11.99 -2.62
N ALA A 217 -0.58 -12.96 -2.64
CA ALA A 217 -0.92 -14.35 -2.96
C ALA A 217 -2.01 -14.90 -2.02
N GLY A 218 -3.00 -15.59 -2.58
CA GLY A 218 -4.10 -16.19 -1.82
C GLY A 218 -5.08 -15.20 -1.19
N SER A 219 -5.01 -13.90 -1.54
CA SER A 219 -5.96 -12.89 -1.05
C SER A 219 -7.31 -12.98 -1.76
N ASP A 220 -8.32 -12.32 -1.18
CA ASP A 220 -9.66 -12.24 -1.77
C ASP A 220 -9.61 -11.67 -3.20
N LEU A 221 -8.78 -10.66 -3.43
CA LEU A 221 -8.61 -10.05 -4.76
C LEU A 221 -7.97 -11.03 -5.77
N ALA A 222 -6.99 -11.83 -5.32
CA ALA A 222 -6.40 -12.86 -6.18
C ALA A 222 -7.43 -13.90 -6.62
N GLY A 223 -8.35 -14.29 -5.72
CA GLY A 223 -9.45 -15.22 -6.03
C GLY A 223 -10.58 -14.61 -6.86
N ALA A 224 -10.72 -13.27 -6.87
CA ALA A 224 -11.80 -12.56 -7.54
C ALA A 224 -11.51 -12.23 -9.01
N THR A 225 -10.26 -12.30 -9.47
CA THR A 225 -9.83 -11.93 -10.84
C THR A 225 -9.57 -13.12 -11.73
N ASP A 226 -9.67 -12.93 -13.05
CA ASP A 226 -9.46 -13.99 -14.05
C ASP A 226 -7.98 -14.38 -14.14
N ILE A 227 -7.05 -13.42 -13.95
CA ILE A 227 -5.62 -13.63 -13.84
C ILE A 227 -5.13 -12.93 -12.57
N ALA A 228 -4.35 -13.62 -11.76
CA ALA A 228 -3.75 -13.06 -10.57
C ALA A 228 -2.22 -13.17 -10.60
N LEU A 229 -1.53 -12.05 -10.50
CA LEU A 229 -0.11 -11.99 -10.19
C LEU A 229 0.02 -11.84 -8.67
N GLY A 230 -0.02 -12.99 -7.99
CA GLY A 230 -0.02 -13.08 -6.53
C GLY A 230 1.38 -13.14 -5.98
N LEU A 231 1.73 -12.23 -5.07
CA LEU A 231 3.04 -12.14 -4.44
C LEU A 231 2.90 -12.10 -2.92
N ASP A 232 3.73 -12.84 -2.22
CA ASP A 232 3.87 -12.73 -0.77
C ASP A 232 5.14 -11.91 -0.45
N LEU A 233 4.94 -10.60 -0.39
CA LEU A 233 6.01 -9.65 -0.11
C LEU A 233 5.90 -9.16 1.33
N PRO A 234 7.05 -8.89 1.99
CA PRO A 234 7.03 -8.31 3.33
C PRO A 234 6.42 -6.91 3.25
N GLU A 235 5.17 -6.77 3.67
CA GLU A 235 4.53 -5.50 3.90
C GLU A 235 4.71 -5.14 5.37
N ASP A 236 5.35 -4.02 5.61
CA ASP A 236 5.34 -3.43 6.94
C ASP A 236 3.95 -2.85 7.18
N GLN A 237 3.31 -3.25 8.27
CA GLN A 237 2.00 -2.73 8.66
C GLN A 237 2.07 -1.26 9.09
N ASP A 238 3.26 -0.73 9.24
CA ASP A 238 3.49 0.67 9.55
C ASP A 238 3.30 1.53 8.29
N ILE A 239 2.23 2.32 8.29
CA ILE A 239 1.91 3.24 7.18
C ILE A 239 2.98 4.31 6.94
N TYR A 240 3.90 4.51 7.87
CA TYR A 240 4.98 5.49 7.76
C TYR A 240 6.24 4.92 7.10
N LYS A 241 6.40 3.60 7.04
CA LYS A 241 7.52 3.02 6.29
C LYS A 241 7.21 3.01 4.80
N PRO A 242 8.17 3.39 3.96
CA PRO A 242 8.01 3.25 2.51
C PRO A 242 7.74 1.79 2.18
N SER A 243 6.56 1.49 1.64
CA SER A 243 6.21 0.15 1.17
C SER A 243 7.14 -0.25 0.04
N ALA A 244 8.02 -1.22 0.30
CA ALA A 244 8.97 -1.74 -0.67
C ALA A 244 8.25 -2.50 -1.80
N SER A 245 7.09 -3.11 -1.53
CA SER A 245 6.25 -3.79 -2.51
C SER A 245 5.82 -2.86 -3.64
N ARG A 246 5.59 -1.57 -3.36
CA ARG A 246 5.26 -0.58 -4.38
C ARG A 246 6.28 -0.57 -5.52
N LEU A 247 7.58 -0.59 -5.23
CA LEU A 247 8.63 -0.61 -6.25
C LEU A 247 8.67 -1.94 -7.00
N ALA A 248 8.43 -3.05 -6.32
CA ALA A 248 8.29 -4.35 -6.96
C ALA A 248 7.09 -4.38 -7.92
N TYR A 249 5.97 -3.80 -7.54
CA TYR A 249 4.79 -3.70 -8.40
C TYR A 249 5.03 -2.81 -9.62
N VAL A 250 5.74 -1.69 -9.47
CA VAL A 250 6.16 -0.86 -10.61
C VAL A 250 7.06 -1.64 -11.55
N ALA A 251 8.04 -2.39 -11.05
CA ALA A 251 8.90 -3.23 -11.88
C ALA A 251 8.12 -4.30 -12.65
N ILE A 252 7.08 -4.89 -12.04
CA ILE A 252 6.20 -5.86 -12.72
C ILE A 252 5.38 -5.17 -13.81
N ILE A 253 4.85 -3.99 -13.56
CA ILE A 253 4.17 -3.19 -14.60
C ILE A 253 5.11 -2.92 -15.77
N ASP A 254 6.38 -2.61 -15.53
CA ASP A 254 7.36 -2.42 -16.59
C ASP A 254 7.60 -3.72 -17.40
N VAL A 255 7.65 -4.88 -16.73
CA VAL A 255 7.73 -6.19 -17.41
C VAL A 255 6.52 -6.42 -18.30
N LEU A 256 5.30 -6.18 -17.79
CA LEU A 256 4.06 -6.36 -18.55
C LEU A 256 3.97 -5.38 -19.73
N ALA A 257 4.34 -4.12 -19.52
CA ALA A 257 4.35 -3.12 -20.58
C ALA A 257 5.37 -3.44 -21.68
N ALA A 258 6.59 -3.87 -21.29
CA ALA A 258 7.60 -4.31 -22.24
C ALA A 258 7.17 -5.54 -23.04
N GLY A 259 6.51 -6.50 -22.37
CA GLY A 259 5.92 -7.68 -23.01
C GLY A 259 4.82 -7.29 -24.02
N ALA A 260 3.85 -6.47 -23.60
CA ALA A 260 2.78 -5.98 -24.46
C ALA A 260 3.30 -5.18 -25.67
N ALA A 261 4.33 -4.36 -25.48
CA ALA A 261 4.98 -3.64 -26.57
C ALA A 261 5.57 -4.58 -27.63
N ARG A 262 6.18 -5.69 -27.21
CA ARG A 262 6.75 -6.70 -28.12
C ARG A 262 5.70 -7.46 -28.93
N LYS A 263 4.47 -7.56 -28.43
CA LYS A 263 3.36 -8.19 -29.18
C LYS A 263 2.83 -7.30 -30.31
N ARG A 264 3.07 -5.98 -30.28
CA ARG A 264 2.59 -4.99 -31.27
C ARG A 264 3.64 -3.96 -31.67
N PRO A 265 4.84 -4.37 -32.13
CA PRO A 265 6.01 -3.50 -32.25
C PRO A 265 5.80 -2.31 -33.20
N GLU A 266 5.16 -2.52 -34.35
CA GLU A 266 4.96 -1.45 -35.35
C GLU A 266 4.01 -0.36 -34.82
N ARG A 267 2.92 -0.77 -34.20
CA ARG A 267 1.95 0.16 -33.59
C ARG A 267 2.60 0.97 -32.48
N VAL A 268 3.34 0.32 -31.58
CA VAL A 268 4.01 0.97 -30.47
C VAL A 268 5.07 1.96 -30.95
N ARG A 269 5.91 1.59 -31.93
CA ARG A 269 6.90 2.50 -32.52
C ARG A 269 6.24 3.76 -33.07
N GLU A 270 5.12 3.62 -33.78
CA GLU A 270 4.43 4.78 -34.37
C GLU A 270 3.83 5.70 -33.29
N TYR A 271 3.21 5.16 -32.22
CA TYR A 271 2.72 5.98 -31.11
C TYR A 271 3.84 6.70 -30.37
N LEU A 272 4.93 6.00 -30.05
CA LEU A 272 6.09 6.62 -29.40
C LEU A 272 6.71 7.70 -30.27
N ARG A 273 6.78 7.48 -31.59
CA ARG A 273 7.23 8.49 -32.54
C ARG A 273 6.35 9.76 -32.49
N ARG A 274 5.01 9.58 -32.53
CA ARG A 274 4.05 10.70 -32.45
C ARG A 274 4.18 11.48 -31.17
N ILE A 275 4.23 10.77 -30.01
CA ILE A 275 4.42 11.38 -28.70
C ILE A 275 5.73 12.21 -28.70
N ARG A 276 6.85 11.60 -29.14
CA ARG A 276 8.12 12.30 -29.21
C ARG A 276 8.05 13.54 -30.09
N THR A 277 7.45 13.43 -31.27
CA THR A 277 7.32 14.57 -32.19
C THR A 277 6.51 15.71 -31.58
N SER A 278 5.45 15.41 -30.80
CA SER A 278 4.64 16.43 -30.14
C SER A 278 5.37 17.13 -28.98
N LEU A 279 6.36 16.49 -28.38
CA LEU A 279 7.14 17.05 -27.26
C LEU A 279 8.37 17.86 -27.70
N VAL A 280 8.88 17.65 -28.91
CA VAL A 280 10.04 18.37 -29.46
C VAL A 280 9.91 19.89 -29.36
N PRO A 281 8.76 20.51 -29.71
CA PRO A 281 8.61 21.97 -29.61
C PRO A 281 8.67 22.52 -28.18
N LEU A 282 8.44 21.66 -27.16
CA LEU A 282 8.47 22.05 -25.74
C LEU A 282 9.90 22.06 -25.18
N SER A 283 10.85 21.44 -25.86
CA SER A 283 12.23 21.37 -25.42
C SER A 283 13.10 22.40 -26.17
N LYS A 284 13.86 23.23 -25.43
CA LYS A 284 14.78 24.19 -26.00
C LYS A 284 16.01 23.53 -26.63
N ASP A 285 16.28 22.28 -26.40
CA ASP A 285 17.42 21.51 -26.91
C ASP A 285 16.97 20.42 -27.90
N VAL A 286 17.69 20.34 -29.02
CA VAL A 286 17.40 19.47 -30.18
C VAL A 286 18.00 18.04 -30.03
N GLY A 287 18.29 17.58 -28.81
CA GLY A 287 18.85 16.25 -28.55
C GLY A 287 17.80 15.13 -28.32
N PRO A 288 18.18 13.85 -28.44
CA PRO A 288 17.32 12.76 -28.06
C PRO A 288 17.16 12.75 -26.53
N LYS A 289 16.00 13.20 -26.03
CA LYS A 289 15.65 13.16 -24.60
C LYS A 289 14.74 11.97 -24.31
N PRO A 290 14.81 11.41 -23.09
CA PRO A 290 13.82 10.41 -22.63
C PRO A 290 12.41 10.97 -22.78
N ILE A 291 11.45 10.11 -23.15
CA ILE A 291 10.03 10.46 -23.15
C ILE A 291 9.56 10.25 -21.73
N GLY A 292 9.19 11.34 -21.06
CA GLY A 292 8.47 11.15 -19.82
C GLY A 292 8.87 11.94 -18.60
N ASP A 293 9.63 13.01 -18.75
CA ASP A 293 9.81 14.00 -17.67
C ASP A 293 9.00 15.24 -17.96
#